data_21b5b2b24be553b314d981f24d71965d
#
_entry.id   21b5b2b24be553b314d981f24d71965d
#
_cell.length_a   1.000
_cell.length_b   1.000
_cell.length_c   1.000
_cell.angle_alpha   90.00
_cell.angle_beta   90.00
_cell.angle_gamma   90.00
#
_symmetry.space_group_name_H-M   'P 1'
#
loop_
_entity.id
_entity.type
_entity.pdbx_description
1 polymer ?
#
loop_
_entity_poly.entity_id
_entity_poly.type
_entity_poly.pdbx_seq_one_letter_code
_entity_poly.pdbx_strand_id
1 'polypeptide(L)'
;MPSIIRRLDHIRDIAHTTHETFSTDRGTYTGITDNGYQHGAGKMVYNNGNQYKGRWNIDKRHGRGRMDYANGDTYSGFWKNNKYH
;
A
#
# COMPACT_ATOMS: atom_id res chain seq x y z
N MET A 1 13.53 0.98 -8.40
CA MET A 1 13.31 0.30 -8.35
C MET A 1 13.67 -0.46 -8.24
N PRO A 2 13.48 -0.52 -7.88
CA PRO A 2 13.64 -1.43 -7.80
C PRO A 2 13.55 -2.26 -8.04
N SER A 3 13.07 -2.46 -8.00
CA SER A 3 12.90 -3.35 -8.21
C SER A 3 12.76 -3.96 -8.89
N ILE A 4 12.54 -3.85 -9.36
CA ILE A 4 12.19 -4.53 -9.92
C ILE A 4 12.62 -5.46 -10.51
N ILE A 5 13.08 -5.73 -10.55
CA ILE A 5 13.30 -6.66 -11.06
C ILE A 5 13.27 -7.73 -10.79
N ARG A 6 13.28 -7.76 -10.22
CA ARG A 6 13.13 -8.77 -9.87
C ARG A 6 12.16 -9.57 -10.21
N ARG A 7 11.69 -9.49 -10.53
CA ARG A 7 10.82 -10.16 -10.81
C ARG A 7 10.74 -10.93 -11.69
N LEU A 8 11.06 -10.96 -12.00
CA LEU A 8 10.91 -11.73 -12.73
C LEU A 8 11.01 -12.78 -12.70
N ASP A 9 11.21 -12.99 -12.29
CA ASP A 9 11.26 -13.91 -12.28
C ASP A 9 10.69 -14.63 -12.07
N HIS A 10 10.15 -14.69 -11.82
CA HIS A 10 9.53 -15.31 -11.67
C HIS A 10 8.87 -15.81 -12.10
N ILE A 11 8.71 -15.68 -12.30
CA ILE A 11 8.00 -16.10 -12.68
C ILE A 11 7.45 -16.95 -12.75
N ARG A 12 7.00 -17.33 -12.56
CA ARG A 12 6.39 -18.09 -12.59
C ARG A 12 5.37 -18.11 -12.28
N ASP A 13 4.99 -17.98 -12.29
CA ASP A 13 4.10 -18.08 -12.13
C ASP A 13 3.23 -17.86 -11.48
N ILE A 14 3.27 -17.96 -11.22
CA ILE A 14 2.03 -18.02 -10.65
C ILE A 14 1.69 -16.78 -9.90
N ALA A 15 2.30 -16.45 -8.86
CA ALA A 15 1.96 -15.31 -8.08
C ALA A 15 2.62 -14.08 -8.64
N HIS A 16 1.84 -13.03 -8.77
CA HIS A 16 2.35 -11.71 -9.10
C HIS A 16 2.55 -10.88 -7.84
N THR A 17 2.22 -11.46 -6.69
CA THR A 17 2.24 -10.73 -5.43
C THR A 17 3.53 -11.00 -4.68
N THR A 18 4.06 -9.95 -4.07
CA THR A 18 5.21 -10.04 -3.18
C THR A 18 4.96 -9.14 -1.98
N HIS A 19 5.78 -9.30 -0.96
CA HIS A 19 5.75 -8.42 0.20
C HIS A 19 7.00 -7.56 0.16
N GLU A 20 6.82 -6.23 0.14
CA GLU A 20 7.92 -5.30 -0.08
C GLU A 20 7.84 -4.10 0.85
N THR A 21 8.98 -3.46 1.04
CA THR A 21 9.07 -2.16 1.68
C THR A 21 9.83 -1.25 0.72
N PHE A 22 9.24 -0.10 0.40
CA PHE A 22 9.91 0.85 -0.49
C PHE A 22 9.41 2.26 -0.24
N SER A 23 10.23 3.22 -0.64
CA SER A 23 9.87 4.63 -0.54
C SER A 23 9.20 5.10 -1.81
N THR A 24 8.22 5.98 -1.64
CA THR A 24 7.57 6.67 -2.74
C THR A 24 7.70 8.17 -2.48
N ASP A 25 7.24 8.98 -3.42
CA ASP A 25 7.24 10.43 -3.21
C ASP A 25 6.27 10.86 -2.10
N ARG A 26 5.39 9.95 -1.66
CA ARG A 26 4.41 10.25 -0.61
C ARG A 26 4.80 9.73 0.76
N GLY A 27 5.66 8.72 0.82
CA GLY A 27 6.05 8.10 2.07
C GLY A 27 6.63 6.73 1.86
N THR A 28 6.57 5.91 2.89
CA THR A 28 7.13 4.55 2.85
C THR A 28 6.02 3.52 2.96
N TYR A 29 5.96 2.66 1.97
CA TYR A 29 4.99 1.57 1.92
C TYR A 29 5.64 0.27 2.39
N THR A 30 4.91 -0.50 3.21
CA THR A 30 5.30 -1.85 3.59
C THR A 30 4.08 -2.74 3.46
N GLY A 31 4.13 -3.72 2.59
CA GLY A 31 3.00 -4.61 2.43
C GLY A 31 3.05 -5.38 1.14
N ILE A 32 1.89 -5.88 0.76
CA ILE A 32 1.76 -6.70 -0.43
C ILE A 32 1.74 -5.82 -1.67
N THR A 33 2.43 -6.26 -2.70
CA THR A 33 2.40 -5.61 -4.00
C THR A 33 2.00 -6.64 -5.06
N ASP A 34 1.41 -6.13 -6.13
CA ASP A 34 1.06 -6.93 -7.29
C ASP A 34 1.63 -6.22 -8.51
N ASN A 35 2.61 -6.85 -9.16
CA ASN A 35 3.32 -6.24 -10.29
C ASN A 35 3.88 -4.87 -9.94
N GLY A 36 4.35 -4.70 -8.70
CA GLY A 36 4.92 -3.45 -8.23
C GLY A 36 3.93 -2.43 -7.72
N TYR A 37 2.63 -2.68 -7.87
CA TYR A 37 1.61 -1.78 -7.34
C TYR A 37 1.25 -2.16 -5.91
N GLN A 38 0.98 -1.17 -5.08
CA GLN A 38 0.43 -1.41 -3.75
C GLN A 38 -0.93 -2.08 -3.93
N HIS A 39 -1.09 -3.25 -3.32
CA HIS A 39 -2.28 -4.04 -3.56
C HIS A 39 -2.45 -5.04 -2.43
N GLY A 40 -3.70 -5.25 -1.97
CA GLY A 40 -3.94 -6.12 -0.84
C GLY A 40 -3.61 -5.41 0.46
N ALA A 41 -3.14 -6.14 1.46
CA ALA A 41 -2.87 -5.57 2.78
C ALA A 41 -1.54 -4.83 2.80
N GLY A 42 -1.54 -3.62 3.33
CA GLY A 42 -0.30 -2.86 3.42
C GLY A 42 -0.41 -1.65 4.32
N LYS A 43 0.75 -1.11 4.67
CA LYS A 43 0.87 0.05 5.53
C LYS A 43 1.65 1.13 4.79
N MET A 44 1.12 2.34 4.82
CA MET A 44 1.83 3.51 4.31
C MET A 44 2.08 4.48 5.44
N VAL A 45 3.34 4.86 5.62
CA VAL A 45 3.69 5.96 6.52
C VAL A 45 3.97 7.15 5.62
N TYR A 46 3.06 8.12 5.65
CA TYR A 46 3.16 9.29 4.78
C TYR A 46 4.19 10.27 5.31
N ASN A 47 4.73 11.07 4.40
CA ASN A 47 5.74 12.07 4.77
C ASN A 47 5.25 13.09 5.78
N ASN A 48 3.95 13.34 5.81
CA ASN A 48 3.36 14.29 6.75
C ASN A 48 3.03 13.70 8.11
N GLY A 49 3.34 12.41 8.32
CA GLY A 49 3.10 11.75 9.60
C GLY A 49 1.82 10.95 9.67
N ASN A 50 0.95 11.05 8.67
CA ASN A 50 -0.23 10.18 8.62
C ASN A 50 0.21 8.74 8.38
N GLN A 51 -0.57 7.78 8.87
CA GLN A 51 -0.31 6.36 8.63
C GLN A 51 -1.60 5.68 8.23
N TYR A 52 -1.53 4.88 7.17
CA TYR A 52 -2.66 4.08 6.74
C TYR A 52 -2.30 2.60 6.86
N LYS A 53 -3.19 1.82 7.43
CA LYS A 53 -3.08 0.35 7.48
C LYS A 53 -4.36 -0.22 6.94
N GLY A 54 -4.29 -0.99 5.88
CA GLY A 54 -5.49 -1.58 5.32
C GLY A 54 -5.27 -2.11 3.93
N ARG A 55 -6.37 -2.15 3.19
CA ARG A 55 -6.36 -2.72 1.86
C ARG A 55 -6.05 -1.66 0.81
N TRP A 56 -5.44 -2.12 -0.25
CA TRP A 56 -5.03 -1.30 -1.38
C TRP A 56 -5.50 -1.96 -2.67
N ASN A 57 -5.75 -1.15 -3.67
CA ASN A 57 -6.06 -1.62 -5.01
C ASN A 57 -5.34 -0.72 -5.99
N ILE A 58 -4.29 -1.23 -6.62
CA ILE A 58 -3.49 -0.51 -7.62
C ILE A 58 -3.16 0.89 -7.11
N ASP A 59 -2.34 0.92 -6.06
CA ASP A 59 -1.81 2.15 -5.45
C ASP A 59 -2.85 3.05 -4.78
N LYS A 60 -4.09 2.57 -4.62
CA LYS A 60 -5.14 3.37 -3.99
C LYS A 60 -5.69 2.65 -2.77
N ARG A 61 -5.97 3.41 -1.73
CA ARG A 61 -6.65 2.86 -0.56
C ARG A 61 -8.03 2.43 -0.99
N HIS A 62 -8.38 1.19 -0.67
CA HIS A 62 -9.61 0.60 -1.17
C HIS A 62 -10.02 -0.56 -0.27
N GLY A 63 -11.28 -0.61 0.12
CA GLY A 63 -11.73 -1.63 1.04
C GLY A 63 -11.53 -1.17 2.47
N ARG A 64 -11.39 -2.13 3.39
CA ARG A 64 -11.33 -1.81 4.80
C ARG A 64 -9.94 -1.29 5.17
N GLY A 65 -9.89 -0.21 5.94
CA GLY A 65 -8.63 0.34 6.38
C GLY A 65 -8.77 1.39 7.46
N ARG A 66 -7.63 1.70 8.09
CA ARG A 66 -7.59 2.69 9.16
C ARG A 66 -6.53 3.73 8.83
N MET A 67 -6.92 4.98 8.93
CA MET A 67 -6.00 6.11 8.82
C MET A 67 -5.82 6.74 10.18
N ASP A 68 -4.55 6.84 10.60
CA ASP A 68 -4.19 7.60 11.79
C ASP A 68 -3.55 8.89 11.30
N TYR A 69 -4.23 10.00 11.55
CA TYR A 69 -3.74 11.30 11.11
C TYR A 69 -2.69 11.84 12.06
N ALA A 70 -1.77 12.62 11.53
CA ALA A 70 -0.68 13.20 12.33
C ALA A 70 -1.21 14.07 13.48
N ASN A 71 -2.40 14.65 13.32
CA ASN A 71 -3.00 15.50 14.35
C ASN A 71 -3.69 14.71 15.46
N GLY A 72 -3.66 13.38 15.39
CA GLY A 72 -4.29 12.53 16.40
C GLY A 72 -5.66 12.01 16.05
N ASP A 73 -6.26 12.50 14.98
CA ASP A 73 -7.54 11.98 14.52
C ASP A 73 -7.36 10.59 13.89
N THR A 74 -8.42 9.81 13.86
CA THR A 74 -8.40 8.52 13.20
C THR A 74 -9.69 8.33 12.41
N TYR A 75 -9.59 7.57 11.33
CA TYR A 75 -10.75 7.08 10.60
C TYR A 75 -10.57 5.58 10.38
N SER A 76 -11.57 4.81 10.72
CA SER A 76 -11.53 3.37 10.51
C SER A 76 -12.82 2.98 9.79
N GLY A 77 -12.69 2.34 8.64
CA GLY A 77 -13.87 1.99 7.86
C GLY A 77 -13.51 1.65 6.44
N PHE A 78 -14.42 1.96 5.54
CA PHE A 78 -14.25 1.62 4.14
C PHE A 78 -13.69 2.78 3.34
N TRP A 79 -12.93 2.43 2.33
CA TRP A 79 -12.27 3.35 1.41
C TRP A 79 -12.60 2.92 -0.02
N LYS A 80 -12.68 3.87 -0.89
CA LYS A 80 -12.81 3.61 -2.31
C LYS A 80 -12.02 4.65 -3.08
N ASN A 81 -11.02 4.18 -3.82
CA ASN A 81 -10.17 5.04 -4.64
C ASN A 81 -9.63 6.23 -3.84
N ASN A 82 -9.01 5.94 -2.69
CA ASN A 82 -8.39 6.92 -1.80
C ASN A 82 -9.37 7.80 -1.02
N LYS A 83 -10.63 7.53 -1.09
CA LYS A 83 -11.64 8.35 -0.40
C LYS A 83 -12.41 7.51 0.59
N TYR A 84 -12.93 8.16 1.62
CA TYR A 84 -13.86 7.51 2.55
C TYR A 84 -15.09 7.04 1.78
N HIS A 85 -15.59 5.93 2.21
CA HIS A 85 -16.73 5.36 1.47
C HIS A 85 -17.90 5.06 2.39
#